data_490ccd4eb621a9378e33d385650ed4cc
#
_entry.id   490ccd4eb621a9378e33d385650ed4cc
#
_cell.length_a   1.000
_cell.length_b   1.000
_cell.length_c   1.000
_cell.angle_alpha   90.00
_cell.angle_beta   90.00
_cell.angle_gamma   90.00
#
_symmetry.space_group_name_H-M   'P 1'
#
loop_
_entity.id
_entity.type
_entity.pdbx_description
1 polymer ?
#
loop_
_entity_poly.entity_id
_entity_poly.type
_entity_poly.pdbx_seq_one_letter_code
_entity_poly.pdbx_strand_id
1 'polypeptide(L)'
;MINHPKFFKENGYVIHSKILDGELLDFVGIHAYNMARLSGPNKEDTQIPNTPSFYDDFVMMNLHDHLLPKMEKATGLELYPTYTYYRVYKKDDELLKHKDRPSCEISLSLCLRYNLKEKIWPIFIENNEYRRIREFGEGHTARALLNMGDALIYRGCECEHWREPYKEGTKLAQVFLHYVDKNGPFKDYKDDKHPGKYFAQYK
;
A
#
# COMPACT_ATOMS: atom_id res chain seq x y z
N MET A 1 -17.42 -2.85 -16.72
CA MET A 1 -16.83 -2.84 -15.37
C MET A 1 -15.80 -3.96 -15.29
N ILE A 2 -14.60 -3.70 -14.75
CA ILE A 2 -13.56 -4.71 -14.57
C ILE A 2 -14.02 -5.73 -13.54
N ASN A 3 -13.87 -7.02 -13.84
CA ASN A 3 -14.05 -8.08 -12.84
C ASN A 3 -12.75 -8.15 -12.02
N HIS A 4 -12.73 -7.48 -10.87
CA HIS A 4 -11.54 -7.33 -10.03
C HIS A 4 -10.92 -8.68 -9.62
N PRO A 5 -11.64 -9.68 -9.08
CA PRO A 5 -11.07 -10.96 -8.70
C PRO A 5 -10.39 -11.69 -9.88
N LYS A 6 -11.04 -11.68 -11.04
CA LYS A 6 -10.48 -12.30 -12.24
C LYS A 6 -9.20 -11.56 -12.66
N PHE A 7 -9.24 -10.23 -12.73
CA PHE A 7 -8.08 -9.42 -13.12
C PHE A 7 -6.91 -9.60 -12.13
N PHE A 8 -7.20 -9.58 -10.81
CA PHE A 8 -6.21 -9.81 -9.76
C PHE A 8 -5.55 -11.20 -9.89
N LYS A 9 -6.36 -12.24 -10.12
CA LYS A 9 -5.87 -13.61 -10.33
C LYS A 9 -4.95 -13.73 -11.55
N GLU A 10 -5.29 -13.03 -12.64
CA GLU A 10 -4.57 -13.09 -13.91
C GLU A 10 -3.32 -12.23 -13.95
N ASN A 11 -3.26 -11.13 -13.18
CA ASN A 11 -2.19 -10.13 -13.26
C ASN A 11 -1.38 -9.98 -11.97
N GLY A 12 -1.84 -10.54 -10.85
CA GLY A 12 -1.21 -10.37 -9.53
C GLY A 12 -1.46 -9.02 -8.89
N TYR A 13 -2.16 -8.10 -9.55
CA TYR A 13 -2.56 -6.80 -9.04
C TYR A 13 -3.89 -6.33 -9.62
N VAL A 14 -4.51 -5.33 -8.99
CA VAL A 14 -5.68 -4.60 -9.51
C VAL A 14 -5.72 -3.19 -8.93
N ILE A 15 -6.18 -2.21 -9.73
CA ILE A 15 -6.47 -0.86 -9.26
C ILE A 15 -7.95 -0.79 -8.89
N HIS A 16 -8.24 -0.43 -7.66
CA HIS A 16 -9.59 -0.21 -7.16
C HIS A 16 -9.83 1.29 -6.98
N SER A 17 -10.63 1.87 -7.85
CA SER A 17 -11.00 3.29 -7.75
C SER A 17 -11.98 3.50 -6.60
N LYS A 18 -11.74 4.54 -5.79
CA LYS A 18 -12.59 4.94 -4.67
C LYS A 18 -12.93 3.79 -3.72
N ILE A 19 -11.92 3.01 -3.32
CA ILE A 19 -12.09 2.00 -2.29
C ILE A 19 -12.44 2.64 -0.94
N LEU A 20 -11.99 3.88 -0.75
CA LEU A 20 -12.33 4.76 0.35
C LEU A 20 -12.73 6.13 -0.21
N ASP A 21 -13.73 6.78 0.33
CA ASP A 21 -14.19 8.10 -0.10
C ASP A 21 -14.83 8.91 1.03
N GLY A 22 -15.32 10.11 0.70
CA GLY A 22 -16.09 10.97 1.59
C GLY A 22 -15.34 11.38 2.86
N GLU A 23 -16.11 11.58 3.94
CA GLU A 23 -15.59 12.09 5.22
C GLU A 23 -14.56 11.18 5.87
N LEU A 24 -14.67 9.86 5.68
CA LEU A 24 -13.70 8.91 6.24
C LEU A 24 -12.34 9.06 5.56
N LEU A 25 -12.30 9.22 4.24
CA LEU A 25 -11.04 9.48 3.53
C LEU A 25 -10.40 10.79 4.01
N ASP A 26 -11.19 11.86 4.14
CA ASP A 26 -10.69 13.14 4.64
C ASP A 26 -10.17 13.02 6.07
N PHE A 27 -10.88 12.34 6.95
CA PHE A 27 -10.48 12.13 8.33
C PHE A 27 -9.12 11.39 8.43
N VAL A 28 -8.98 10.25 7.76
CA VAL A 28 -7.71 9.48 7.81
C VAL A 28 -6.55 10.20 7.13
N GLY A 29 -6.81 10.95 6.06
CA GLY A 29 -5.80 11.76 5.38
C GLY A 29 -5.30 12.94 6.24
N ILE A 30 -6.21 13.61 6.97
CA ILE A 30 -5.87 14.68 7.93
C ILE A 30 -5.10 14.09 9.11
N HIS A 31 -5.55 12.94 9.64
CA HIS A 31 -4.84 12.23 10.70
C HIS A 31 -3.39 11.95 10.32
N ALA A 32 -3.17 11.35 9.15
CA ALA A 32 -1.82 11.03 8.68
C ALA A 32 -0.91 12.28 8.59
N TYR A 33 -1.43 13.40 8.07
CA TYR A 33 -0.68 14.65 8.00
C TYR A 33 -0.37 15.24 9.37
N ASN A 34 -1.31 15.19 10.32
CA ASN A 34 -1.11 15.70 11.68
C ASN A 34 -0.06 14.88 12.43
N MET A 35 -0.13 13.56 12.33
CA MET A 35 0.86 12.66 12.95
C MET A 35 2.26 12.92 12.39
N ALA A 36 2.40 13.04 11.08
CA ALA A 36 3.69 13.36 10.46
C ALA A 36 4.25 14.72 10.90
N ARG A 37 3.37 15.72 11.10
CA ARG A 37 3.77 17.04 11.61
C ARG A 37 4.22 17.00 13.06
N LEU A 38 3.59 16.19 13.90
CA LEU A 38 3.89 16.10 15.35
C LEU A 38 5.13 15.23 15.63
N SER A 39 5.28 14.11 14.93
CA SER A 39 6.35 13.15 15.19
C SER A 39 7.66 13.47 14.46
N GLY A 40 7.59 14.24 13.38
CA GLY A 40 8.77 14.55 12.56
C GLY A 40 9.29 13.34 11.73
N PRO A 41 10.53 13.41 11.25
CA PRO A 41 11.10 12.39 10.38
C PRO A 41 11.48 11.12 11.14
N ASN A 42 11.21 9.95 10.54
CA ASN A 42 11.69 8.66 11.04
C ASN A 42 13.11 8.39 10.50
N LYS A 43 14.11 8.44 11.37
CA LYS A 43 15.52 8.21 11.02
C LYS A 43 15.86 6.72 10.93
N GLU A 44 15.06 5.86 11.52
CA GLU A 44 15.28 4.41 11.55
C GLU A 44 14.66 3.69 10.35
N ASP A 45 13.89 4.38 9.52
CA ASP A 45 13.34 3.81 8.29
C ASP A 45 14.48 3.58 7.29
N THR A 46 14.80 2.32 7.05
CA THR A 46 15.89 1.93 6.13
C THR A 46 15.48 2.01 4.66
N GLN A 47 14.18 2.04 4.37
CA GLN A 47 13.66 2.07 3.00
C GLN A 47 13.63 3.50 2.46
N ILE A 48 13.12 4.47 3.26
CA ILE A 48 13.11 5.90 2.90
C ILE A 48 13.47 6.71 4.15
N PRO A 49 14.77 6.87 4.44
CA PRO A 49 15.25 7.57 5.64
C PRO A 49 14.73 9.01 5.73
N ASN A 50 14.50 9.46 6.95
CA ASN A 50 14.05 10.83 7.26
C ASN A 50 12.67 11.20 6.68
N THR A 51 11.83 10.22 6.35
CA THR A 51 10.44 10.42 5.96
C THR A 51 9.52 9.96 7.08
N PRO A 52 8.51 10.76 7.50
CA PRO A 52 7.60 10.36 8.55
C PRO A 52 6.89 9.06 8.18
N SER A 53 7.01 8.05 9.03
CA SER A 53 6.38 6.74 8.82
C SER A 53 5.96 6.13 10.15
N PHE A 54 4.88 5.35 10.13
CA PHE A 54 4.22 4.84 11.32
C PHE A 54 3.75 3.42 11.08
N TYR A 55 3.97 2.60 12.08
CA TYR A 55 3.59 1.19 12.11
C TYR A 55 2.42 1.02 13.08
N ASP A 56 1.37 0.29 12.67
CA ASP A 56 0.20 -0.04 13.49
C ASP A 56 -0.41 1.14 14.28
N ASP A 57 -0.58 2.26 13.58
CA ASP A 57 -1.37 3.37 14.10
C ASP A 57 -2.82 2.94 14.31
N PHE A 58 -3.42 3.25 15.46
CA PHE A 58 -4.75 2.79 15.83
C PHE A 58 -5.85 3.21 14.83
N VAL A 59 -5.74 4.38 14.22
CA VAL A 59 -6.71 4.82 13.19
C VAL A 59 -6.57 3.95 11.95
N MET A 60 -5.31 3.63 11.55
CA MET A 60 -5.05 2.78 10.39
C MET A 60 -5.40 1.32 10.65
N MET A 61 -5.26 0.82 11.88
CA MET A 61 -5.73 -0.52 12.27
C MET A 61 -7.26 -0.63 12.13
N ASN A 62 -8.02 0.37 12.58
CA ASN A 62 -9.47 0.40 12.37
C ASN A 62 -9.84 0.47 10.88
N LEU A 63 -9.08 1.24 10.08
CA LEU A 63 -9.26 1.28 8.62
C LEU A 63 -8.95 -0.08 7.98
N HIS A 64 -7.97 -0.81 8.48
CA HIS A 64 -7.58 -2.15 8.04
C HIS A 64 -8.75 -3.13 8.15
N ASP A 65 -9.38 -3.18 9.33
CA ASP A 65 -10.55 -4.02 9.56
C ASP A 65 -11.76 -3.57 8.72
N HIS A 66 -11.97 -2.25 8.61
CA HIS A 66 -13.05 -1.68 7.81
C HIS A 66 -12.93 -2.05 6.31
N LEU A 67 -11.72 -2.11 5.77
CA LEU A 67 -11.49 -2.41 4.36
C LEU A 67 -11.37 -3.91 4.05
N LEU A 68 -11.24 -4.78 5.06
CA LEU A 68 -11.10 -6.23 4.86
C LEU A 68 -12.18 -6.82 3.92
N PRO A 69 -13.50 -6.55 4.09
CA PRO A 69 -14.50 -7.11 3.17
C PRO A 69 -14.35 -6.62 1.72
N LYS A 70 -13.86 -5.38 1.53
CA LYS A 70 -13.61 -4.85 0.18
C LYS A 70 -12.37 -5.49 -0.44
N MET A 71 -11.35 -5.79 0.37
CA MET A 71 -10.15 -6.52 -0.05
C MET A 71 -10.48 -7.95 -0.47
N GLU A 72 -11.24 -8.69 0.33
CA GLU A 72 -11.70 -10.04 -0.01
C GLU A 72 -12.52 -10.05 -1.30
N LYS A 73 -13.42 -9.07 -1.47
CA LYS A 73 -14.20 -8.92 -2.69
C LYS A 73 -13.34 -8.58 -3.91
N ALA A 74 -12.31 -7.77 -3.75
CA ALA A 74 -11.45 -7.34 -4.85
C ALA A 74 -10.46 -8.42 -5.30
N THR A 75 -10.00 -9.24 -4.38
CA THR A 75 -9.02 -10.32 -4.64
C THR A 75 -9.67 -11.67 -4.93
N GLY A 76 -10.88 -11.90 -4.40
CA GLY A 76 -11.54 -13.21 -4.41
C GLY A 76 -10.93 -14.20 -3.42
N LEU A 77 -10.15 -13.71 -2.44
CA LEU A 77 -9.48 -14.49 -1.40
C LEU A 77 -10.15 -14.27 -0.04
N GLU A 78 -10.00 -15.20 0.86
CA GLU A 78 -10.27 -15.03 2.29
C GLU A 78 -8.98 -14.58 2.97
N LEU A 79 -8.99 -13.47 3.70
CA LEU A 79 -7.80 -12.80 4.17
C LEU A 79 -7.73 -12.70 5.71
N TYR A 80 -6.53 -12.89 6.26
CA TYR A 80 -6.19 -12.45 7.62
C TYR A 80 -5.45 -11.11 7.54
N PRO A 81 -5.88 -10.07 8.28
CA PRO A 81 -5.08 -8.86 8.49
C PRO A 81 -3.76 -9.22 9.17
N THR A 82 -2.67 -8.52 8.80
CA THR A 82 -1.36 -8.69 9.45
C THR A 82 -0.93 -7.43 10.19
N TYR A 83 -0.64 -6.36 9.46
CA TYR A 83 -0.25 -5.08 10.05
C TYR A 83 -0.56 -3.91 9.11
N THR A 84 -0.48 -2.72 9.66
CA THR A 84 -0.62 -1.47 8.91
C THR A 84 0.66 -0.67 8.94
N TYR A 85 0.93 0.01 7.86
CA TYR A 85 2.04 0.94 7.76
C TYR A 85 1.61 2.15 6.95
N TYR A 86 1.95 3.35 7.37
CA TYR A 86 1.73 4.51 6.53
C TYR A 86 2.92 5.47 6.54
N ARG A 87 3.03 6.23 5.49
CA ARG A 87 4.11 7.17 5.26
C ARG A 87 3.57 8.46 4.69
N VAL A 88 4.15 9.59 5.12
CA VAL A 88 3.93 10.87 4.47
C VAL A 88 5.19 11.25 3.69
N TYR A 89 5.18 10.88 2.43
CA TYR A 89 6.27 11.19 1.51
C TYR A 89 6.44 12.68 1.34
N LYS A 90 7.67 13.11 1.11
CA LYS A 90 8.06 14.46 0.80
C LYS A 90 8.78 14.53 -0.54
N LYS A 91 9.04 15.74 -1.00
CA LYS A 91 9.82 15.98 -2.22
C LYS A 91 11.16 15.24 -2.17
N ASP A 92 11.55 14.69 -3.30
CA ASP A 92 12.74 13.89 -3.57
C ASP A 92 12.78 12.50 -2.92
N ASP A 93 11.76 12.09 -2.16
CA ASP A 93 11.63 10.70 -1.72
C ASP A 93 11.50 9.77 -2.92
N GLU A 94 12.10 8.59 -2.79
CA GLU A 94 12.09 7.53 -3.79
C GLU A 94 11.81 6.20 -3.07
N LEU A 95 11.03 5.34 -3.70
CA LEU A 95 10.85 3.97 -3.23
C LEU A 95 11.56 3.04 -4.20
N LEU A 96 12.70 2.49 -3.78
CA LEU A 96 13.47 1.58 -4.62
C LEU A 96 12.66 0.33 -4.98
N LYS A 97 12.94 -0.24 -6.16
CA LYS A 97 12.30 -1.45 -6.66
C LYS A 97 12.55 -2.62 -5.71
N HIS A 98 11.47 -3.25 -5.22
CA HIS A 98 11.53 -4.34 -4.26
C HIS A 98 10.30 -5.23 -4.33
N LYS A 99 10.37 -6.38 -3.67
CA LYS A 99 9.24 -7.23 -3.28
C LYS A 99 9.07 -7.15 -1.76
N ASP A 100 7.85 -7.39 -1.32
CA ASP A 100 7.52 -7.38 0.10
C ASP A 100 7.90 -8.70 0.80
N ARG A 101 7.88 -8.66 2.13
CA ARG A 101 8.09 -9.83 3.00
C ARG A 101 6.80 -10.67 3.14
N PRO A 102 6.88 -11.92 3.64
CA PRO A 102 5.75 -12.85 3.71
C PRO A 102 4.47 -12.32 4.35
N SER A 103 4.55 -11.50 5.42
CA SER A 103 3.37 -10.89 6.05
C SER A 103 2.67 -9.82 5.20
N CYS A 104 3.23 -9.49 4.05
CA CYS A 104 2.65 -8.60 3.04
C CYS A 104 2.25 -9.38 1.76
N GLU A 105 1.84 -10.65 1.91
CA GLU A 105 1.47 -11.50 0.77
C GLU A 105 0.47 -10.80 -0.15
N ILE A 106 -0.57 -10.21 0.45
CA ILE A 106 -1.56 -9.38 -0.23
C ILE A 106 -1.50 -7.99 0.37
N SER A 107 -1.16 -7.02 -0.43
CA SER A 107 -0.97 -5.64 0.01
C SER A 107 -1.95 -4.70 -0.68
N LEU A 108 -2.38 -3.68 0.06
CA LEU A 108 -3.11 -2.54 -0.47
C LEU A 108 -2.26 -1.29 -0.25
N SER A 109 -2.01 -0.56 -1.32
CA SER A 109 -1.37 0.77 -1.30
C SER A 109 -2.44 1.82 -1.62
N LEU A 110 -2.96 2.51 -0.60
CA LEU A 110 -4.08 3.45 -0.69
C LEU A 110 -3.58 4.89 -0.61
N CYS A 111 -3.91 5.69 -1.61
CA CYS A 111 -3.64 7.12 -1.62
C CYS A 111 -4.62 7.85 -0.70
N LEU A 112 -4.12 8.41 0.41
CA LEU A 112 -4.96 9.12 1.38
C LEU A 112 -5.10 10.60 1.05
N ARG A 113 -3.97 11.28 0.83
CA ARG A 113 -4.00 12.74 0.64
C ARG A 113 -2.74 13.26 -0.07
N TYR A 114 -2.95 14.19 -1.01
CA TYR A 114 -1.91 15.01 -1.63
C TYR A 114 -2.50 16.38 -2.02
N ASN A 115 -1.67 17.30 -2.45
CA ASN A 115 -2.14 18.59 -2.93
C ASN A 115 -2.70 18.46 -4.36
N LEU A 116 -3.99 18.69 -4.55
CA LEU A 116 -4.69 18.57 -5.84
C LEU A 116 -4.14 19.44 -6.99
N LYS A 117 -3.29 20.40 -6.69
CA LYS A 117 -2.61 21.22 -7.70
C LYS A 117 -1.35 20.54 -8.25
N GLU A 118 -0.92 19.45 -7.65
CA GLU A 118 0.26 18.69 -8.04
C GLU A 118 -0.10 17.55 -8.99
N LYS A 119 0.86 17.11 -9.79
CA LYS A 119 0.70 15.90 -10.58
C LYS A 119 0.68 14.67 -9.69
N ILE A 120 -0.15 13.70 -10.06
CA ILE A 120 -0.20 12.41 -9.35
C ILE A 120 1.15 11.71 -9.51
N TRP A 121 1.75 11.36 -8.38
CA TRP A 121 3.00 10.61 -8.34
C TRP A 121 2.72 9.11 -8.54
N PRO A 122 3.18 8.52 -9.65
CA PRO A 122 2.84 7.14 -9.97
C PRO A 122 3.52 6.15 -9.04
N ILE A 123 2.86 5.00 -8.84
CA ILE A 123 3.51 3.77 -8.40
C ILE A 123 3.62 2.83 -9.60
N PHE A 124 4.79 2.23 -9.75
CA PHE A 124 5.05 1.23 -10.77
C PHE A 124 4.94 -0.16 -10.15
N ILE A 125 4.41 -1.10 -10.91
CA ILE A 125 4.31 -2.50 -10.50
C ILE A 125 4.65 -3.40 -11.68
N GLU A 126 5.42 -4.45 -11.41
CA GLU A 126 5.85 -5.43 -12.39
C GLU A 126 5.62 -6.84 -11.84
N ASN A 127 4.99 -7.69 -12.64
CA ASN A 127 4.83 -9.09 -12.30
C ASN A 127 5.47 -9.98 -13.36
N ASN A 128 6.66 -10.47 -13.06
CA ASN A 128 7.42 -11.31 -13.95
C ASN A 128 6.93 -12.77 -14.01
N GLU A 129 6.13 -13.23 -13.06
CA GLU A 129 5.63 -14.61 -13.01
C GLU A 129 4.42 -14.82 -13.91
N TYR A 130 3.65 -13.77 -14.18
CA TYR A 130 2.46 -13.78 -15.03
C TYR A 130 2.75 -13.44 -16.50
N ARG A 131 3.99 -13.51 -16.95
CA ARG A 131 4.45 -13.22 -18.32
C ARG A 131 3.72 -13.98 -19.45
N ARG A 132 2.77 -14.85 -19.12
CA ARG A 132 2.09 -15.71 -20.11
C ARG A 132 0.88 -15.08 -20.80
N ILE A 133 0.39 -13.91 -20.36
CA ILE A 133 -0.71 -13.23 -21.05
C ILE A 133 -0.12 -12.12 -21.91
N ARG A 134 0.37 -12.54 -23.08
CA ARG A 134 0.97 -11.69 -24.11
C ARG A 134 -0.07 -11.01 -24.96
N GLU A 135 -0.63 -9.91 -24.52
CA GLU A 135 -1.35 -9.03 -25.46
C GLU A 135 -0.81 -7.58 -25.49
N PHE A 136 0.12 -7.19 -24.62
CA PHE A 136 0.62 -5.81 -24.51
C PHE A 136 2.15 -5.69 -24.43
N GLY A 137 2.92 -6.26 -25.36
CA GLY A 137 4.34 -5.97 -25.52
C GLY A 137 5.29 -6.60 -24.48
N GLU A 138 6.60 -6.56 -24.74
CA GLU A 138 7.65 -6.98 -23.82
C GLU A 138 7.78 -5.99 -22.65
N GLY A 139 7.63 -6.49 -21.41
CA GLY A 139 7.80 -5.70 -20.20
C GLY A 139 6.46 -5.36 -19.52
N HIS A 140 6.06 -6.16 -18.54
CA HIS A 140 4.76 -6.00 -17.83
C HIS A 140 4.83 -5.02 -16.67
N THR A 141 5.41 -3.85 -16.88
CA THR A 141 5.38 -2.77 -15.92
C THR A 141 4.10 -1.96 -16.09
N ALA A 142 3.20 -2.02 -15.11
CA ALA A 142 2.07 -1.11 -15.05
C ALA A 142 2.45 0.17 -14.28
N ARG A 143 1.96 1.31 -14.76
CA ARG A 143 2.07 2.61 -14.11
C ARG A 143 0.72 2.99 -13.53
N ALA A 144 0.57 2.87 -12.21
CA ALA A 144 -0.66 3.20 -11.52
C ALA A 144 -0.68 4.67 -11.06
N LEU A 145 -1.69 5.40 -11.50
CA LEU A 145 -2.00 6.77 -11.04
C LEU A 145 -3.17 6.67 -10.06
N LEU A 146 -2.90 6.90 -8.78
CA LEU A 146 -3.88 6.78 -7.72
C LEU A 146 -4.36 8.16 -7.29
N ASN A 147 -5.61 8.51 -7.56
CA ASN A 147 -6.26 9.63 -6.93
C ASN A 147 -6.48 9.37 -5.44
N MET A 148 -6.81 10.40 -4.68
CA MET A 148 -7.20 10.21 -3.28
C MET A 148 -8.38 9.26 -3.20
N GLY A 149 -8.25 8.23 -2.36
CA GLY A 149 -9.20 7.14 -2.20
C GLY A 149 -9.04 5.96 -3.17
N ASP A 150 -8.20 6.08 -4.21
CA ASP A 150 -7.85 4.97 -5.08
C ASP A 150 -6.76 4.10 -4.42
N ALA A 151 -6.79 2.82 -4.70
CA ALA A 151 -5.80 1.87 -4.22
C ALA A 151 -5.26 0.95 -5.30
N LEU A 152 -3.97 0.62 -5.19
CA LEU A 152 -3.35 -0.52 -5.84
C LEU A 152 -3.38 -1.70 -4.86
N ILE A 153 -4.03 -2.80 -5.24
CA ILE A 153 -4.05 -4.06 -4.51
C ILE A 153 -3.15 -5.02 -5.27
N TYR A 154 -2.22 -5.69 -4.58
CA TYR A 154 -1.21 -6.50 -5.26
C TYR A 154 -0.67 -7.64 -4.39
N ARG A 155 -0.06 -8.63 -5.05
CA ARG A 155 0.68 -9.72 -4.42
C ARG A 155 2.08 -9.24 -4.07
N GLY A 156 2.28 -8.80 -2.84
CA GLY A 156 3.50 -8.13 -2.42
C GLY A 156 4.76 -8.99 -2.55
N CYS A 157 4.65 -10.29 -2.25
CA CYS A 157 5.76 -11.23 -2.37
C CYS A 157 6.13 -11.59 -3.82
N GLU A 158 5.20 -11.37 -4.77
CA GLU A 158 5.36 -11.77 -6.18
C GLU A 158 5.67 -10.58 -7.08
N CYS A 159 4.98 -9.45 -6.86
CA CYS A 159 5.10 -8.26 -7.69
C CYS A 159 6.20 -7.32 -7.21
N GLU A 160 7.16 -7.03 -8.07
CA GLU A 160 8.10 -5.94 -7.83
C GLU A 160 7.40 -4.60 -7.98
N HIS A 161 7.63 -3.69 -7.06
CA HIS A 161 7.00 -2.38 -7.11
C HIS A 161 7.95 -1.29 -6.61
N TRP A 162 7.75 -0.04 -7.12
CA TRP A 162 8.62 1.08 -6.84
C TRP A 162 7.96 2.41 -7.17
N ARG A 163 8.60 3.49 -6.74
CA ARG A 163 8.30 4.86 -7.17
C ARG A 163 9.59 5.57 -7.52
N GLU A 164 9.61 6.25 -8.65
CA GLU A 164 10.71 7.14 -9.02
C GLU A 164 10.74 8.37 -8.10
N PRO A 165 11.85 9.17 -8.06
CA PRO A 165 11.94 10.33 -7.18
C PRO A 165 10.76 11.30 -7.31
N TYR A 166 10.17 11.70 -6.18
CA TYR A 166 9.00 12.60 -6.11
C TYR A 166 9.38 14.07 -6.43
N LYS A 167 9.59 14.37 -7.70
CA LYS A 167 10.12 15.67 -8.16
C LYS A 167 9.08 16.79 -8.19
N GLU A 168 7.83 16.46 -8.54
CA GLU A 168 6.80 17.45 -8.87
C GLU A 168 5.77 17.65 -7.75
N GLY A 169 5.97 17.07 -6.58
CA GLY A 169 5.06 17.19 -5.45
C GLY A 169 5.75 17.65 -4.18
N THR A 170 4.95 17.95 -3.17
CA THR A 170 5.43 18.39 -1.85
C THR A 170 5.20 17.36 -0.77
N LYS A 171 3.99 16.77 -0.71
CA LYS A 171 3.60 15.77 0.28
C LYS A 171 2.55 14.82 -0.27
N LEU A 172 2.73 13.54 0.02
CA LEU A 172 1.74 12.50 -0.25
C LEU A 172 1.60 11.59 0.97
N ALA A 173 0.41 11.50 1.55
CA ALA A 173 0.07 10.49 2.55
C ALA A 173 -0.40 9.21 1.86
N GLN A 174 0.27 8.11 2.16
CA GLN A 174 -0.01 6.78 1.63
C GLN A 174 -0.08 5.78 2.78
N VAL A 175 -1.13 4.97 2.81
CA VAL A 175 -1.23 3.86 3.77
C VAL A 175 -1.08 2.53 3.03
N PHE A 176 -0.41 1.61 3.70
CA PHE A 176 -0.21 0.23 3.29
C PHE A 176 -0.90 -0.67 4.30
N LEU A 177 -1.87 -1.45 3.82
CA LEU A 177 -2.59 -2.42 4.63
C LEU A 177 -2.24 -3.80 4.12
N HIS A 178 -1.74 -4.64 5.02
CA HIS A 178 -1.16 -5.93 4.65
C HIS A 178 -1.99 -7.09 5.15
N TYR A 179 -2.07 -8.12 4.34
CA TYR A 179 -2.88 -9.31 4.59
C TYR A 179 -2.14 -10.56 4.14
N VAL A 180 -2.58 -11.72 4.62
CA VAL A 180 -2.20 -13.02 4.08
C VAL A 180 -3.45 -13.82 3.72
N ASP A 181 -3.34 -14.65 2.67
CA ASP A 181 -4.41 -15.58 2.28
C ASP A 181 -4.58 -16.66 3.35
N LYS A 182 -5.81 -16.83 3.87
CA LYS A 182 -6.15 -17.88 4.85
C LYS A 182 -5.81 -19.28 4.37
N ASN A 183 -5.84 -19.47 3.05
CA ASN A 183 -5.58 -20.74 2.38
C ASN A 183 -4.21 -20.77 1.67
N GLY A 184 -3.42 -19.69 1.81
CA GLY A 184 -2.14 -19.49 1.16
C GLY A 184 -0.94 -20.01 1.96
N PRO A 185 0.26 -19.94 1.37
CA PRO A 185 1.49 -20.44 1.98
C PRO A 185 1.96 -19.58 3.16
N PHE A 186 1.49 -18.34 3.28
CA PHE A 186 1.93 -17.39 4.30
C PHE A 186 0.92 -17.16 5.44
N LYS A 187 -0.12 -18.01 5.58
CA LYS A 187 -1.17 -17.88 6.61
C LYS A 187 -0.64 -17.78 8.04
N ASP A 188 0.53 -18.37 8.31
CA ASP A 188 1.14 -18.37 9.65
C ASP A 188 1.77 -17.02 10.02
N TYR A 189 1.82 -16.06 9.08
CA TYR A 189 2.25 -14.68 9.31
C TYR A 189 1.10 -13.74 9.70
N LYS A 190 -0.11 -14.26 9.95
CA LYS A 190 -1.30 -13.48 10.34
C LYS A 190 -1.09 -12.52 11.52
N ASP A 191 -0.19 -12.86 12.44
CA ASP A 191 0.13 -12.06 13.63
C ASP A 191 1.41 -11.22 13.44
N ASP A 192 1.80 -10.99 12.19
CA ASP A 192 3.03 -10.31 11.77
C ASP A 192 4.25 -10.60 12.65
N LYS A 193 4.97 -11.66 12.36
CA LYS A 193 6.19 -12.07 13.11
C LYS A 193 7.37 -11.10 12.92
N HIS A 194 7.12 -9.79 12.93
CA HIS A 194 8.19 -8.80 12.88
C HIS A 194 8.84 -8.74 14.27
N PRO A 195 10.14 -9.05 14.41
CA PRO A 195 10.78 -9.08 15.71
C PRO A 195 10.81 -7.70 16.35
N GLY A 196 9.99 -7.52 17.41
CA GLY A 196 10.30 -6.59 18.48
C GLY A 196 9.85 -5.14 18.37
N LYS A 197 8.98 -4.71 17.43
CA LYS A 197 8.63 -3.30 17.28
C LYS A 197 7.21 -2.87 17.70
N TYR A 198 6.31 -3.81 17.97
CA TYR A 198 4.90 -3.49 18.24
C TYR A 198 4.62 -2.65 19.48
N PHE A 199 5.44 -2.71 20.50
CA PHE A 199 5.19 -2.02 21.77
C PHE A 199 6.21 -0.94 22.15
N ALA A 200 7.24 -0.74 21.34
CA ALA A 200 8.27 0.27 21.64
C ALA A 200 7.82 1.71 21.35
N GLN A 201 6.81 1.88 20.48
CA GLN A 201 6.31 3.21 20.09
C GLN A 201 5.31 3.80 21.09
N TYR A 202 4.76 3.00 22.00
CA TYR A 202 3.73 3.40 22.97
C TYR A 202 4.17 3.26 24.43
N LYS A 203 5.47 3.18 24.68
CA LYS A 203 6.04 3.24 26.03
C LYS A 203 6.55 4.62 26.39
#